data_a098981510275fc419f4a29a29b20664
#
_entry.id   a098981510275fc419f4a29a29b20664
#
_cell.length_a   1.000
_cell.length_b   1.000
_cell.length_c   1.000
_cell.angle_alpha   90.00
_cell.angle_beta   90.00
_cell.angle_gamma   90.00
#
_symmetry.space_group_name_H-M   'P 1'
#
loop_
_entity.id
_entity.type
_entity.pdbx_description
1 polymer ?
#
loop_
_entity_poly.entity_id
_entity_poly.type
_entity_poly.pdbx_seq_one_letter_code
_entity_poly.pdbx_strand_id
1 'polypeptide(L)'
;MVGLGLLTLVLPRLAGQTPISKIAFGSCGHQDHPLPIFDRVVEHEPDLFIFLGDNIYGDTDDMEVLKAKYQMLGSKPTFQRLKAEVPILATWDDHDFGRNDAGRHYPYKAEAKEVFLDFFGEPMATTCKDHEGIYQSYYYPVNGNMLQVILLDNRTFRDKLQPYNGEVADQGRYFYDLDYAPYTSSDSTLLGETQWAWLKGELSKPADLRIIGSSTQFGIEFNGYEAWANFPHERQRFLDLIKETQANGVIFISGDVHYAEISKLEQEDLYPIYDVTASGLSSTWYFATPNQNRIEGPIMDNHFGLISIDWEQADPEVLMEIWDIHDNQRVEYRVHLSEIGFSEE
;
A
#
# COMPACT_ATOMS: atom_id res chain seq x y z
N MET A 1 6.87 -28.90 41.80
CA MET A 1 6.24 -28.90 40.47
C MET A 1 5.30 -27.72 40.44
N VAL A 2 5.70 -26.65 39.79
CA VAL A 2 4.88 -25.44 39.60
C VAL A 2 4.41 -25.48 38.17
N GLY A 3 3.11 -25.71 37.98
CA GLY A 3 2.51 -25.73 36.65
C GLY A 3 2.46 -24.31 36.04
N LEU A 4 3.17 -24.11 34.95
CA LEU A 4 2.99 -22.94 34.08
C LEU A 4 1.65 -23.09 33.35
N GLY A 5 0.65 -22.32 33.77
CA GLY A 5 -0.58 -22.18 33.00
C GLY A 5 -0.31 -21.27 31.78
N LEU A 6 -0.46 -21.83 30.59
CA LEU A 6 -0.55 -21.05 29.36
C LEU A 6 -1.83 -20.20 29.45
N LEU A 7 -1.68 -18.88 29.59
CA LEU A 7 -2.77 -17.93 29.37
C LEU A 7 -2.97 -17.79 27.87
N THR A 8 -3.92 -18.49 27.30
CA THR A 8 -4.43 -18.21 25.96
C THR A 8 -5.17 -16.88 26.00
N LEU A 9 -4.59 -15.82 25.45
CA LEU A 9 -5.28 -14.57 25.19
C LEU A 9 -6.35 -14.84 24.11
N VAL A 10 -7.58 -15.06 24.55
CA VAL A 10 -8.75 -15.04 23.67
C VAL A 10 -9.06 -13.57 23.40
N LEU A 11 -8.66 -13.06 22.23
CA LEU A 11 -9.12 -11.77 21.75
C LEU A 11 -10.65 -11.80 21.61
N PRO A 12 -11.38 -10.74 22.03
CA PRO A 12 -12.81 -10.72 21.91
C PRO A 12 -13.21 -10.76 20.43
N ARG A 13 -13.95 -11.77 20.01
CA ARG A 13 -14.63 -11.81 18.73
C ARG A 13 -15.57 -10.60 18.66
N LEU A 14 -15.27 -9.65 17.79
CA LEU A 14 -16.26 -8.69 17.30
C LEU A 14 -17.28 -9.50 16.47
N ALA A 15 -18.41 -9.83 17.08
CA ALA A 15 -19.49 -10.52 16.39
C ALA A 15 -20.04 -9.60 15.30
N GLY A 16 -19.86 -9.98 14.02
CA GLY A 16 -20.50 -9.33 12.88
C GLY A 16 -19.59 -8.81 11.76
N GLN A 17 -18.28 -9.04 11.78
CA GLN A 17 -17.46 -8.73 10.61
C GLN A 17 -17.66 -9.81 9.54
N THR A 18 -18.05 -9.38 8.33
CA THR A 18 -18.05 -10.23 7.13
C THR A 18 -16.63 -10.73 6.90
N PRO A 19 -16.42 -12.02 6.58
CA PRO A 19 -15.11 -12.50 6.18
C PRO A 19 -14.58 -11.70 5.00
N ILE A 20 -13.33 -11.27 5.05
CA ILE A 20 -12.69 -10.61 3.91
C ILE A 20 -12.09 -11.68 3.00
N SER A 21 -12.61 -11.76 1.79
CA SER A 21 -12.13 -12.67 0.73
C SER A 21 -11.75 -11.90 -0.54
N LYS A 22 -12.18 -10.63 -0.65
CA LYS A 22 -11.94 -9.82 -1.83
C LYS A 22 -11.59 -8.39 -1.44
N ILE A 23 -10.39 -7.96 -1.80
CA ILE A 23 -9.84 -6.62 -1.49
C ILE A 23 -9.56 -5.90 -2.80
N ALA A 24 -10.27 -4.81 -3.07
CA ALA A 24 -9.93 -3.90 -4.16
C ALA A 24 -9.05 -2.76 -3.63
N PHE A 25 -8.17 -2.23 -4.49
CA PHE A 25 -7.27 -1.15 -4.09
C PHE A 25 -6.82 -0.32 -5.29
N GLY A 26 -6.32 0.89 -5.00
CA GLY A 26 -5.74 1.76 -6.02
C GLY A 26 -5.33 3.11 -5.47
N SER A 27 -4.61 3.87 -6.30
CA SER A 27 -4.12 5.22 -6.03
C SER A 27 -4.27 6.14 -7.23
N CYS A 28 -3.84 7.39 -7.09
CA CYS A 28 -3.81 8.40 -8.16
C CYS A 28 -5.20 8.69 -8.76
N GLY A 29 -6.11 9.05 -7.84
CA GLY A 29 -7.50 9.43 -8.12
C GLY A 29 -7.72 10.94 -8.14
N HIS A 30 -7.44 11.62 -9.26
CA HIS A 30 -7.54 13.08 -9.35
C HIS A 30 -8.99 13.57 -9.18
N GLN A 31 -9.26 14.37 -8.15
CA GLN A 31 -10.60 14.85 -7.78
C GLN A 31 -11.28 15.70 -8.86
N ASP A 32 -10.53 16.31 -9.78
CA ASP A 32 -11.10 17.12 -10.87
C ASP A 32 -11.57 16.26 -12.04
N HIS A 33 -11.15 14.99 -12.10
CA HIS A 33 -11.58 14.06 -13.14
C HIS A 33 -12.87 13.32 -12.74
N PRO A 34 -13.69 12.89 -13.70
CA PRO A 34 -14.67 11.84 -13.45
C PRO A 34 -13.95 10.60 -12.95
N LEU A 35 -14.52 9.89 -11.98
CA LEU A 35 -13.96 8.67 -11.41
C LEU A 35 -14.91 7.49 -11.64
N PRO A 36 -15.26 7.14 -12.90
CA PRO A 36 -16.15 6.01 -13.21
C PRO A 36 -15.54 4.67 -12.79
N ILE A 37 -14.23 4.61 -12.53
CA ILE A 37 -13.55 3.44 -12.04
C ILE A 37 -14.15 2.91 -10.73
N PHE A 38 -14.68 3.79 -9.87
CA PHE A 38 -15.31 3.36 -8.62
C PHE A 38 -16.60 2.58 -8.85
N ASP A 39 -17.33 2.84 -9.94
CA ASP A 39 -18.48 2.00 -10.31
C ASP A 39 -18.02 0.59 -10.70
N ARG A 40 -16.89 0.46 -11.43
CA ARG A 40 -16.29 -0.83 -11.75
C ARG A 40 -15.86 -1.58 -10.48
N VAL A 41 -15.20 -0.89 -9.56
CA VAL A 41 -14.83 -1.48 -8.25
C VAL A 41 -16.06 -2.05 -7.55
N VAL A 42 -17.15 -1.28 -7.45
CA VAL A 42 -18.39 -1.73 -6.77
C VAL A 42 -19.02 -2.92 -7.49
N GLU A 43 -18.99 -2.96 -8.83
CA GLU A 43 -19.51 -4.08 -9.62
C GLU A 43 -18.77 -5.41 -9.37
N HIS A 44 -17.52 -5.34 -8.89
CA HIS A 44 -16.76 -6.52 -8.47
C HIS A 44 -17.10 -6.98 -7.04
N GLU A 45 -17.95 -6.26 -6.30
CA GLU A 45 -18.43 -6.61 -4.97
C GLU A 45 -17.27 -6.93 -3.98
N PRO A 46 -16.27 -6.04 -3.80
CA PRO A 46 -15.20 -6.29 -2.83
C PRO A 46 -15.71 -6.12 -1.39
N ASP A 47 -15.13 -6.90 -0.48
CA ASP A 47 -15.39 -6.78 0.96
C ASP A 47 -14.70 -5.57 1.59
N LEU A 48 -13.66 -5.04 0.91
CA LEU A 48 -12.85 -3.91 1.36
C LEU A 48 -12.26 -3.18 0.16
N PHE A 49 -12.23 -1.84 0.20
CA PHE A 49 -11.44 -1.02 -0.71
C PHE A 49 -10.33 -0.30 0.05
N ILE A 50 -9.10 -0.32 -0.49
CA ILE A 50 -7.94 0.34 0.10
C ILE A 50 -7.44 1.43 -0.84
N PHE A 51 -7.49 2.68 -0.38
CA PHE A 51 -6.82 3.80 -1.01
C PHE A 51 -5.33 3.81 -0.64
N LEU A 52 -4.45 3.91 -1.64
CA LEU A 52 -3.00 3.83 -1.45
C LEU A 52 -2.28 5.18 -1.63
N GLY A 53 -2.98 6.28 -1.42
CA GLY A 53 -2.43 7.62 -1.57
C GLY A 53 -2.80 8.28 -2.90
N ASP A 54 -2.45 9.56 -3.03
CA ASP A 54 -2.92 10.42 -4.12
C ASP A 54 -4.44 10.32 -4.30
N ASN A 55 -5.11 10.27 -3.17
CA ASN A 55 -6.57 10.21 -3.12
C ASN A 55 -7.18 11.50 -3.64
N ILE A 56 -6.42 12.58 -3.52
CA ILE A 56 -6.62 13.89 -4.12
C ILE A 56 -5.26 14.50 -4.48
N TYR A 57 -5.23 15.45 -5.40
CA TYR A 57 -4.07 16.28 -5.73
C TYR A 57 -4.20 17.64 -5.02
N GLY A 58 -3.78 17.65 -3.74
CA GLY A 58 -3.82 18.80 -2.84
C GLY A 58 -2.79 19.85 -3.21
N ASP A 59 -1.52 19.49 -3.15
CA ASP A 59 -0.34 20.31 -3.47
C ASP A 59 -0.38 21.70 -2.83
N THR A 60 -0.71 21.76 -1.54
CA THR A 60 -0.98 23.03 -0.86
C THR A 60 -0.49 23.05 0.57
N ASP A 61 -0.16 24.24 1.08
CA ASP A 61 0.07 24.51 2.50
C ASP A 61 -1.19 25.07 3.18
N ASP A 62 -2.27 25.27 2.44
CA ASP A 62 -3.54 25.79 2.94
C ASP A 62 -4.51 24.63 3.19
N MET A 63 -4.79 24.35 4.45
CA MET A 63 -5.65 23.24 4.86
C MET A 63 -7.11 23.40 4.44
N GLU A 64 -7.59 24.65 4.23
CA GLU A 64 -8.93 24.88 3.69
C GLU A 64 -9.00 24.48 2.20
N VAL A 65 -7.91 24.68 1.44
CA VAL A 65 -7.80 24.20 0.07
C VAL A 65 -7.74 22.68 0.06
N LEU A 66 -6.92 22.06 0.91
CA LEU A 66 -6.82 20.60 1.04
C LEU A 66 -8.18 19.98 1.35
N LYS A 67 -8.88 20.53 2.34
CA LYS A 67 -10.23 20.12 2.74
C LYS A 67 -11.25 20.27 1.61
N ALA A 68 -11.20 21.39 0.87
CA ALA A 68 -12.08 21.61 -0.26
C ALA A 68 -11.87 20.56 -1.37
N LYS A 69 -10.64 20.15 -1.64
CA LYS A 69 -10.31 19.09 -2.62
C LYS A 69 -10.82 17.73 -2.17
N TYR A 70 -10.71 17.37 -0.90
CA TYR A 70 -11.37 16.18 -0.36
C TYR A 70 -12.90 16.24 -0.47
N GLN A 71 -13.51 17.41 -0.23
CA GLN A 71 -14.95 17.60 -0.43
C GLN A 71 -15.36 17.42 -1.90
N MET A 72 -14.52 17.83 -2.87
CA MET A 72 -14.76 17.57 -4.28
C MET A 72 -14.79 16.07 -4.58
N LEU A 73 -13.82 15.28 -4.06
CA LEU A 73 -13.86 13.82 -4.15
C LEU A 73 -15.12 13.25 -3.49
N GLY A 74 -15.42 13.68 -2.26
CA GLY A 74 -16.58 13.23 -1.49
C GLY A 74 -17.92 13.55 -2.14
N SER A 75 -18.00 14.58 -2.99
CA SER A 75 -19.20 14.98 -3.70
C SER A 75 -19.49 14.14 -4.95
N LYS A 76 -18.53 13.34 -5.43
CA LYS A 76 -18.70 12.52 -6.63
C LYS A 76 -19.70 11.39 -6.40
N PRO A 77 -20.71 11.22 -7.27
CA PRO A 77 -21.69 10.15 -7.11
C PRO A 77 -21.05 8.75 -7.06
N THR A 78 -20.00 8.51 -7.87
CA THR A 78 -19.28 7.23 -7.92
C THR A 78 -18.53 6.94 -6.62
N PHE A 79 -17.91 7.96 -6.00
CA PHE A 79 -17.27 7.83 -4.69
C PHE A 79 -18.31 7.63 -3.57
N GLN A 80 -19.44 8.33 -3.63
CA GLN A 80 -20.53 8.14 -2.66
C GLN A 80 -21.12 6.73 -2.74
N ARG A 81 -21.26 6.18 -3.95
CA ARG A 81 -21.66 4.79 -4.15
C ARG A 81 -20.64 3.83 -3.56
N LEU A 82 -19.35 4.00 -3.87
CA LEU A 82 -18.29 3.18 -3.28
C LEU A 82 -18.35 3.21 -1.74
N LYS A 83 -18.41 4.40 -1.15
CA LYS A 83 -18.44 4.58 0.33
C LYS A 83 -19.69 3.99 0.97
N ALA A 84 -20.80 3.92 0.25
CA ALA A 84 -22.06 3.37 0.76
C ALA A 84 -22.10 1.83 0.70
N GLU A 85 -21.43 1.23 -0.27
CA GLU A 85 -21.51 -0.21 -0.54
C GLU A 85 -20.28 -0.99 -0.05
N VAL A 86 -19.10 -0.34 0.09
CA VAL A 86 -17.84 -0.99 0.39
C VAL A 86 -17.16 -0.31 1.58
N PRO A 87 -16.72 -1.04 2.61
CA PRO A 87 -15.83 -0.52 3.65
C PRO A 87 -14.54 0.03 3.04
N ILE A 88 -14.06 1.17 3.56
CA ILE A 88 -12.87 1.85 3.04
C ILE A 88 -11.80 1.95 4.11
N LEU A 89 -10.57 1.60 3.74
CA LEU A 89 -9.34 1.99 4.43
C LEU A 89 -8.50 2.86 3.50
N ALA A 90 -7.63 3.70 4.07
CA ALA A 90 -6.79 4.58 3.27
C ALA A 90 -5.43 4.84 3.92
N THR A 91 -4.43 5.05 3.08
CA THR A 91 -3.22 5.79 3.41
C THR A 91 -3.11 7.00 2.49
N TRP A 92 -2.20 7.90 2.77
CA TRP A 92 -1.88 9.03 1.92
C TRP A 92 -0.61 8.83 1.13
N ASP A 93 -0.44 9.68 0.10
CA ASP A 93 0.84 9.91 -0.53
C ASP A 93 1.16 11.42 -0.54
N ASP A 94 2.11 11.89 -1.31
CA ASP A 94 2.62 13.26 -1.25
C ASP A 94 1.57 14.32 -1.62
N HIS A 95 0.75 14.07 -2.64
CA HIS A 95 -0.25 15.02 -3.10
C HIS A 95 -1.38 15.26 -2.09
N ASP A 96 -1.75 14.29 -1.31
CA ASP A 96 -2.76 14.45 -0.24
C ASP A 96 -2.15 14.65 1.15
N PHE A 97 -0.86 14.35 1.34
CA PHE A 97 -0.09 14.74 2.53
C PHE A 97 0.25 16.23 2.55
N GLY A 98 0.55 16.83 1.39
CA GLY A 98 0.90 18.23 1.34
C GLY A 98 1.35 18.75 -0.02
N ARG A 99 2.55 18.44 -0.43
CA ARG A 99 3.15 18.88 -1.69
C ARG A 99 3.87 17.72 -2.36
N ASN A 100 3.96 17.78 -3.68
CA ASN A 100 4.72 16.81 -4.47
C ASN A 100 6.08 16.50 -3.83
N ASP A 101 6.37 15.22 -3.67
CA ASP A 101 7.57 14.67 -3.05
C ASP A 101 7.82 15.14 -1.60
N ALA A 102 6.80 15.62 -0.88
CA ALA A 102 6.96 16.05 0.50
C ALA A 102 7.16 14.86 1.46
N GLY A 103 7.92 15.09 2.52
CA GLY A 103 8.21 14.14 3.60
C GLY A 103 8.25 14.84 4.96
N ARG A 104 9.02 14.31 5.90
CA ARG A 104 9.03 14.77 7.32
C ARG A 104 9.27 16.26 7.54
N HIS A 105 9.81 16.95 6.54
CA HIS A 105 10.08 18.39 6.60
C HIS A 105 8.88 19.26 6.21
N TYR A 106 7.77 18.65 5.78
CA TYR A 106 6.54 19.37 5.50
C TYR A 106 5.97 19.94 6.82
N PRO A 107 5.80 21.28 6.92
CA PRO A 107 5.50 21.91 8.19
C PRO A 107 4.06 21.69 8.69
N TYR A 108 3.13 21.38 7.78
CA TYR A 108 1.69 21.26 8.09
C TYR A 108 1.21 19.80 8.15
N LYS A 109 2.12 18.84 8.34
CA LYS A 109 1.78 17.41 8.34
C LYS A 109 0.78 17.01 9.42
N ALA A 110 0.78 17.68 10.58
CA ALA A 110 -0.17 17.42 11.65
C ALA A 110 -1.58 17.88 11.27
N GLU A 111 -1.69 19.08 10.68
CA GLU A 111 -2.96 19.65 10.21
C GLU A 111 -3.50 18.87 9.00
N ALA A 112 -2.62 18.43 8.09
CA ALA A 112 -2.99 17.56 6.96
C ALA A 112 -3.57 16.24 7.46
N LYS A 113 -2.98 15.65 8.50
CA LYS A 113 -3.51 14.45 9.17
C LYS A 113 -4.93 14.66 9.68
N GLU A 114 -5.23 15.80 10.32
CA GLU A 114 -6.57 16.10 10.80
C GLU A 114 -7.57 16.15 9.63
N VAL A 115 -7.22 16.81 8.54
CA VAL A 115 -8.06 16.89 7.33
C VAL A 115 -8.30 15.49 6.74
N PHE A 116 -7.26 14.67 6.64
CA PHE A 116 -7.34 13.30 6.13
C PHE A 116 -8.28 12.43 7.00
N LEU A 117 -8.07 12.44 8.32
CA LEU A 117 -8.87 11.63 9.25
C LEU A 117 -10.32 12.11 9.33
N ASP A 118 -10.58 13.42 9.23
CA ASP A 118 -11.93 13.98 9.16
C ASP A 118 -12.68 13.51 7.91
N PHE A 119 -11.99 13.37 6.78
CA PHE A 119 -12.60 12.93 5.53
C PHE A 119 -12.93 11.44 5.51
N PHE A 120 -11.95 10.59 5.85
CA PHE A 120 -12.14 9.14 5.81
C PHE A 120 -12.94 8.64 7.03
N GLY A 121 -12.76 9.23 8.20
CA GLY A 121 -13.51 8.91 9.42
C GLY A 121 -13.07 7.59 10.06
N GLU A 122 -14.01 6.89 10.68
CA GLU A 122 -13.76 5.61 11.34
C GLU A 122 -13.60 4.46 10.33
N PRO A 123 -12.78 3.42 10.62
CA PRO A 123 -12.06 3.20 11.91
C PRO A 123 -10.73 3.95 12.04
N MET A 124 -10.26 4.62 10.98
CA MET A 124 -8.93 5.23 10.91
C MET A 124 -8.75 6.38 11.93
N ALA A 125 -9.78 7.20 12.12
CA ALA A 125 -9.74 8.31 13.07
C ALA A 125 -9.39 7.85 14.50
N THR A 126 -9.93 6.71 14.93
CA THR A 126 -9.58 6.12 16.24
C THR A 126 -8.22 5.45 16.23
N THR A 127 -7.90 4.67 15.18
CA THR A 127 -6.66 3.89 15.11
C THR A 127 -5.42 4.78 15.06
N CYS A 128 -5.48 5.91 14.32
CA CYS A 128 -4.35 6.83 14.12
C CYS A 128 -4.27 7.96 15.15
N LYS A 129 -5.20 8.06 16.10
CA LYS A 129 -5.36 9.21 16.98
C LYS A 129 -4.13 9.51 17.84
N ASP A 130 -3.53 8.48 18.41
CA ASP A 130 -2.59 8.61 19.53
C ASP A 130 -1.11 8.56 19.10
N HIS A 131 -0.81 8.60 17.79
CA HIS A 131 0.57 8.61 17.30
C HIS A 131 0.77 9.58 16.14
N GLU A 132 2.01 9.96 15.87
CA GLU A 132 2.36 10.74 14.68
C GLU A 132 2.22 9.88 13.42
N GLY A 133 1.70 10.45 12.32
CA GLY A 133 1.42 9.73 11.08
C GLY A 133 0.10 8.97 11.09
N ILE A 134 -0.15 8.21 10.01
CA ILE A 134 -1.41 7.51 9.76
C ILE A 134 -1.24 5.99 9.57
N TYR A 135 -0.07 5.44 9.90
CA TYR A 135 0.15 3.99 9.82
C TYR A 135 -0.81 3.23 10.75
N GLN A 136 -1.31 2.09 10.29
CA GLN A 136 -2.39 1.37 10.97
C GLN A 136 -2.40 -0.11 10.58
N SER A 137 -3.06 -0.95 11.42
CA SER A 137 -3.19 -2.38 11.18
C SER A 137 -4.57 -2.88 11.60
N TYR A 138 -5.14 -3.80 10.79
CA TYR A 138 -6.45 -4.39 11.00
C TYR A 138 -6.37 -5.92 10.87
N TYR A 139 -7.22 -6.62 11.63
CA TYR A 139 -7.23 -8.08 11.70
C TYR A 139 -8.63 -8.61 11.37
N TYR A 140 -8.68 -9.55 10.43
CA TYR A 140 -9.89 -10.16 9.92
C TYR A 140 -9.79 -11.68 10.07
N PRO A 141 -10.44 -12.29 11.09
CA PRO A 141 -10.48 -13.74 11.21
C PRO A 141 -11.41 -14.32 10.14
N VAL A 142 -10.93 -15.30 9.37
CA VAL A 142 -11.65 -15.93 8.26
C VAL A 142 -11.41 -17.44 8.30
N ASN A 143 -12.45 -18.24 8.51
CA ASN A 143 -12.42 -19.72 8.42
C ASN A 143 -11.28 -20.40 9.21
N GLY A 144 -10.87 -19.82 10.34
CA GLY A 144 -9.77 -20.33 11.15
C GLY A 144 -8.42 -19.73 10.81
N ASN A 145 -8.30 -19.01 9.72
CA ASN A 145 -7.14 -18.22 9.33
C ASN A 145 -7.26 -16.77 9.82
N MET A 146 -6.17 -16.04 9.76
CA MET A 146 -6.10 -14.61 10.08
C MET A 146 -5.53 -13.82 8.91
N LEU A 147 -6.33 -12.91 8.36
CA LEU A 147 -5.86 -11.87 7.45
C LEU A 147 -5.48 -10.63 8.26
N GLN A 148 -4.28 -10.11 8.04
CA GLN A 148 -3.84 -8.81 8.55
C GLN A 148 -3.68 -7.82 7.39
N VAL A 149 -4.25 -6.63 7.54
CA VAL A 149 -4.02 -5.49 6.64
C VAL A 149 -3.19 -4.46 7.39
N ILE A 150 -2.02 -4.13 6.87
CA ILE A 150 -1.11 -3.12 7.41
C ILE A 150 -1.03 -1.99 6.38
N LEU A 151 -1.34 -0.76 6.77
CA LEU A 151 -1.14 0.41 5.93
C LEU A 151 0.04 1.22 6.49
N LEU A 152 1.05 1.43 5.66
CA LEU A 152 2.24 2.21 6.01
C LEU A 152 2.01 3.70 5.76
N ASP A 153 2.73 4.52 6.50
CA ASP A 153 2.87 5.95 6.25
C ASP A 153 4.25 6.23 5.67
N ASN A 154 4.34 6.43 4.37
CA ASN A 154 5.59 6.67 3.67
C ASN A 154 5.99 8.16 3.64
N ARG A 155 5.26 9.06 4.34
CA ARG A 155 5.47 10.51 4.25
C ARG A 155 5.90 11.15 5.56
N THR A 156 5.22 10.86 6.67
CA THR A 156 5.40 11.57 7.95
C THR A 156 6.85 11.59 8.46
N PHE A 157 7.58 10.51 8.24
CA PHE A 157 8.94 10.33 8.77
C PHE A 157 10.02 10.37 7.68
N ARG A 158 9.63 10.34 6.40
CA ARG A 158 10.54 10.20 5.27
C ARG A 158 11.48 11.38 5.13
N ASP A 159 12.77 11.08 5.01
CA ASP A 159 13.78 12.06 4.65
C ASP A 159 13.58 12.58 3.22
N LYS A 160 14.23 13.71 2.91
CA LYS A 160 14.25 14.22 1.54
C LYS A 160 14.84 13.18 0.61
N LEU A 161 14.29 13.07 -0.59
CA LEU A 161 14.90 12.26 -1.64
C LEU A 161 16.26 12.84 -2.04
N GLN A 162 17.19 11.96 -2.42
CA GLN A 162 18.49 12.37 -2.89
C GLN A 162 18.39 12.74 -4.38
N PRO A 163 18.64 14.01 -4.79
CA PRO A 163 18.60 14.37 -6.20
C PRO A 163 19.61 13.56 -7.03
N TYR A 164 19.20 13.16 -8.23
CA TYR A 164 20.09 12.52 -9.17
C TYR A 164 21.07 13.55 -9.75
N ASN A 165 22.36 13.29 -9.59
CA ASN A 165 23.45 14.16 -10.10
C ASN A 165 24.41 13.40 -11.02
N GLY A 166 23.98 12.22 -11.53
CA GLY A 166 24.78 11.40 -12.44
C GLY A 166 24.88 11.99 -13.84
N GLU A 167 25.85 11.50 -14.62
CA GLU A 167 25.99 11.90 -16.01
C GLU A 167 24.94 11.23 -16.89
N VAL A 168 24.52 11.91 -17.98
CA VAL A 168 23.53 11.37 -18.95
C VAL A 168 23.96 10.02 -19.54
N ALA A 169 25.27 9.73 -19.59
CA ALA A 169 25.79 8.45 -20.07
C ALA A 169 25.35 7.25 -19.21
N ASP A 170 25.12 7.45 -17.92
CA ASP A 170 24.65 6.41 -16.99
C ASP A 170 23.14 6.14 -17.14
N GLN A 171 22.42 7.02 -17.83
CA GLN A 171 20.99 6.93 -18.11
C GLN A 171 20.65 6.07 -19.34
N GLY A 172 21.64 5.44 -19.98
CA GLY A 172 21.46 4.74 -21.26
C GLY A 172 20.40 3.62 -21.29
N ARG A 173 19.93 3.15 -20.13
CA ARG A 173 18.79 2.23 -20.02
C ARG A 173 17.44 2.94 -19.82
N TYR A 174 17.44 4.26 -19.55
CA TYR A 174 16.24 5.06 -19.31
C TYR A 174 16.02 6.01 -20.51
N PHE A 175 14.77 6.16 -20.89
CA PHE A 175 14.33 7.05 -21.98
C PHE A 175 13.74 8.37 -21.45
N TYR A 176 13.89 8.62 -20.15
CA TYR A 176 13.41 9.78 -19.41
C TYR A 176 14.50 10.28 -18.44
N ASP A 177 14.36 11.52 -17.98
CA ASP A 177 15.26 12.10 -16.97
C ASP A 177 15.03 11.46 -15.61
N LEU A 178 16.11 11.20 -14.89
CA LEU A 178 16.07 10.67 -13.54
C LEU A 178 16.05 11.84 -12.54
N ASP A 179 15.05 11.89 -11.68
CA ASP A 179 14.93 12.94 -10.65
C ASP A 179 15.75 12.59 -9.40
N TYR A 180 15.75 11.32 -9.01
CA TYR A 180 16.34 10.86 -7.77
C TYR A 180 17.34 9.72 -7.94
N ALA A 181 18.24 9.62 -6.96
CA ALA A 181 19.21 8.55 -6.83
C ALA A 181 19.01 7.82 -5.49
N PRO A 182 19.33 6.52 -5.42
CA PRO A 182 19.31 5.80 -4.15
C PRO A 182 20.33 6.38 -3.15
N TYR A 183 19.97 6.38 -1.86
CA TYR A 183 20.93 6.65 -0.80
C TYR A 183 22.00 5.57 -0.74
N THR A 184 23.25 5.97 -0.51
CA THR A 184 24.39 5.07 -0.33
C THR A 184 24.76 4.88 1.13
N SER A 185 24.19 5.69 2.03
CA SER A 185 24.36 5.58 3.49
C SER A 185 23.05 5.17 4.15
N SER A 186 23.13 4.65 5.36
CA SER A 186 21.98 4.28 6.19
C SER A 186 21.51 5.41 7.13
N ASP A 187 21.96 6.64 6.90
CA ASP A 187 21.62 7.78 7.79
C ASP A 187 20.25 8.40 7.49
N SER A 188 19.64 7.99 6.37
CA SER A 188 18.31 8.43 5.95
C SER A 188 17.26 7.42 6.38
N THR A 189 15.99 7.86 6.44
CA THR A 189 14.88 6.98 6.78
C THR A 189 13.65 7.23 5.90
N LEU A 190 12.89 6.19 5.65
CA LEU A 190 11.58 6.22 5.01
C LEU A 190 10.47 6.17 6.08
N LEU A 191 10.51 5.18 6.97
CA LEU A 191 9.45 4.96 7.96
C LEU A 191 9.71 5.60 9.33
N GLY A 192 10.97 5.95 9.64
CA GLY A 192 11.36 6.43 10.97
C GLY A 192 11.28 5.35 12.05
N GLU A 193 12.08 5.50 13.12
CA GLU A 193 12.22 4.46 14.15
C GLU A 193 10.92 4.15 14.89
N THR A 194 10.03 5.15 15.05
CA THR A 194 8.75 4.94 15.73
C THR A 194 7.84 3.99 14.96
N GLN A 195 7.72 4.20 13.64
CA GLN A 195 6.92 3.31 12.81
C GLN A 195 7.59 1.94 12.64
N TRP A 196 8.92 1.88 12.56
CA TRP A 196 9.66 0.61 12.54
C TRP A 196 9.43 -0.23 13.80
N ALA A 197 9.47 0.39 14.98
CA ALA A 197 9.21 -0.31 16.24
C ALA A 197 7.78 -0.85 16.31
N TRP A 198 6.81 -0.06 15.85
CA TRP A 198 5.42 -0.48 15.74
C TRP A 198 5.26 -1.63 14.73
N LEU A 199 5.84 -1.51 13.53
CA LEU A 199 5.77 -2.51 12.47
C LEU A 199 6.34 -3.86 12.94
N LYS A 200 7.46 -3.84 13.66
CA LYS A 200 8.01 -5.06 14.27
C LYS A 200 7.01 -5.71 15.21
N GLY A 201 6.33 -4.93 16.03
CA GLY A 201 5.25 -5.43 16.89
C GLY A 201 4.08 -6.03 16.11
N GLU A 202 3.72 -5.42 14.98
CA GLU A 202 2.63 -5.91 14.13
C GLU A 202 3.00 -7.20 13.39
N LEU A 203 4.18 -7.28 12.79
CA LEU A 203 4.65 -8.47 12.08
C LEU A 203 4.91 -9.66 13.02
N SER A 204 5.16 -9.42 14.31
CA SER A 204 5.31 -10.48 15.33
C SER A 204 3.98 -11.11 15.77
N LYS A 205 2.84 -10.54 15.42
CA LYS A 205 1.52 -11.09 15.73
C LYS A 205 1.16 -12.22 14.75
N PRO A 206 0.44 -13.26 15.17
CA PRO A 206 0.05 -14.34 14.27
C PRO A 206 -0.91 -13.83 13.18
N ALA A 207 -0.59 -14.15 11.94
CA ALA A 207 -1.47 -14.02 10.78
C ALA A 207 -0.98 -14.96 9.66
N ASP A 208 -1.91 -15.45 8.84
CA ASP A 208 -1.64 -16.38 7.75
C ASP A 208 -1.36 -15.65 6.44
N LEU A 209 -2.05 -14.52 6.23
CA LEU A 209 -1.86 -13.61 5.10
C LEU A 209 -1.76 -12.17 5.59
N ARG A 210 -0.80 -11.42 5.03
CA ARG A 210 -0.58 -10.00 5.31
C ARG A 210 -0.60 -9.19 4.04
N ILE A 211 -1.57 -8.28 3.92
CA ILE A 211 -1.60 -7.28 2.85
C ILE A 211 -0.99 -6.00 3.39
N ILE A 212 0.14 -5.60 2.82
CA ILE A 212 0.88 -4.40 3.24
C ILE A 212 0.68 -3.30 2.19
N GLY A 213 -0.12 -2.30 2.54
CA GLY A 213 -0.32 -1.11 1.74
C GLY A 213 0.84 -0.12 1.93
N SER A 214 1.50 0.19 0.83
CA SER A 214 2.55 1.21 0.71
C SER A 214 2.15 2.21 -0.35
N SER A 215 2.26 3.51 -0.08
CA SER A 215 1.91 4.49 -1.10
C SER A 215 2.87 4.47 -2.28
N THR A 216 4.14 4.12 -2.08
CA THR A 216 5.16 3.99 -3.13
C THR A 216 5.57 2.53 -3.36
N GLN A 217 6.08 2.21 -4.56
CA GLN A 217 6.46 0.85 -4.93
C GLN A 217 7.56 0.27 -4.04
N PHE A 218 7.31 -0.97 -3.54
CA PHE A 218 8.29 -1.77 -2.82
C PHE A 218 9.14 -2.65 -3.75
N GLY A 219 8.49 -3.25 -4.75
CA GLY A 219 9.04 -4.30 -5.60
C GLY A 219 9.99 -3.84 -6.68
N ILE A 220 9.99 -2.56 -7.05
CA ILE A 220 10.88 -2.06 -8.10
C ILE A 220 12.34 -1.97 -7.63
N GLU A 221 13.29 -2.28 -8.52
CA GLU A 221 14.71 -2.15 -8.17
C GLU A 221 15.17 -0.69 -8.11
N PHE A 222 14.84 0.09 -9.14
CA PHE A 222 15.14 1.51 -9.28
C PHE A 222 14.47 2.06 -10.54
N ASN A 223 13.80 3.20 -10.41
CA ASN A 223 13.12 3.86 -11.54
C ASN A 223 13.53 5.32 -11.76
N GLY A 224 14.24 5.93 -10.83
CA GLY A 224 14.63 7.35 -10.89
C GLY A 224 13.57 8.32 -10.36
N TYR A 225 12.41 7.82 -9.96
CA TYR A 225 11.34 8.52 -9.24
C TYR A 225 11.29 8.07 -7.78
N GLU A 226 10.17 8.35 -7.09
CA GLU A 226 9.98 7.84 -5.73
C GLU A 226 9.76 6.33 -5.72
N ALA A 227 10.40 5.65 -4.78
CA ALA A 227 10.19 4.25 -4.48
C ALA A 227 10.97 3.86 -3.21
N TRP A 228 10.70 2.69 -2.64
CA TRP A 228 11.55 2.11 -1.60
C TRP A 228 13.00 1.93 -2.06
N ALA A 229 13.22 1.81 -3.35
CA ALA A 229 14.56 1.73 -3.95
C ALA A 229 15.43 2.98 -3.71
N ASN A 230 14.85 4.14 -3.37
CA ASN A 230 15.60 5.32 -2.96
C ASN A 230 16.23 5.14 -1.56
N PHE A 231 15.68 4.24 -0.74
CA PHE A 231 16.15 3.90 0.62
C PHE A 231 16.49 2.40 0.70
N PRO A 232 17.52 1.92 -0.03
CA PRO A 232 17.76 0.48 -0.19
C PRO A 232 18.04 -0.23 1.14
N HIS A 233 18.64 0.45 2.12
CA HIS A 233 18.86 -0.06 3.46
C HIS A 233 17.55 -0.25 4.26
N GLU A 234 16.54 0.62 4.05
CA GLU A 234 15.22 0.49 4.69
C GLU A 234 14.42 -0.65 4.02
N ARG A 235 14.51 -0.78 2.68
CA ARG A 235 13.91 -1.93 1.98
C ARG A 235 14.52 -3.25 2.46
N GLN A 236 15.84 -3.32 2.59
CA GLN A 236 16.50 -4.51 3.12
C GLN A 236 16.11 -4.77 4.58
N ARG A 237 16.02 -3.72 5.40
CA ARG A 237 15.55 -3.81 6.79
C ARG A 237 14.16 -4.45 6.88
N PHE A 238 13.26 -4.14 5.92
CA PHE A 238 11.93 -4.75 5.88
C PHE A 238 12.00 -6.25 5.61
N LEU A 239 12.77 -6.65 4.60
CA LEU A 239 12.97 -8.06 4.27
C LEU A 239 13.62 -8.84 5.44
N ASP A 240 14.59 -8.23 6.11
CA ASP A 240 15.21 -8.82 7.31
C ASP A 240 14.21 -8.91 8.48
N LEU A 241 13.32 -7.93 8.62
CA LEU A 241 12.29 -7.94 9.64
C LEU A 241 11.25 -9.06 9.40
N ILE A 242 10.86 -9.33 8.16
CA ILE A 242 10.01 -10.48 7.81
C ILE A 242 10.67 -11.78 8.26
N LYS A 243 11.98 -11.94 7.99
CA LYS A 243 12.75 -13.12 8.44
C LYS A 243 12.84 -13.19 9.98
N GLU A 244 13.15 -12.07 10.64
CA GLU A 244 13.29 -12.01 12.10
C GLU A 244 11.99 -12.38 12.80
N THR A 245 10.87 -11.91 12.30
CA THR A 245 9.54 -12.15 12.90
C THR A 245 8.87 -13.42 12.42
N GLN A 246 9.45 -14.11 11.43
CA GLN A 246 8.84 -15.27 10.75
C GLN A 246 7.42 -14.95 10.26
N ALA A 247 7.24 -13.73 9.72
CA ALA A 247 5.95 -13.28 9.23
C ALA A 247 5.61 -13.98 7.91
N ASN A 248 4.58 -14.83 7.91
CA ASN A 248 4.09 -15.52 6.71
C ASN A 248 3.16 -14.65 5.88
N GLY A 249 3.00 -14.98 4.59
CA GLY A 249 1.94 -14.47 3.72
C GLY A 249 2.08 -12.98 3.40
N VAL A 250 3.27 -12.42 3.30
CA VAL A 250 3.45 -10.98 3.02
C VAL A 250 3.31 -10.69 1.53
N ILE A 251 2.30 -9.89 1.17
CA ILE A 251 2.08 -9.32 -0.16
C ILE A 251 1.96 -7.81 0.00
N PHE A 252 2.74 -7.06 -0.79
CA PHE A 252 2.61 -5.61 -0.90
C PHE A 252 1.55 -5.24 -1.94
N ILE A 253 0.83 -4.17 -1.65
CA ILE A 253 0.03 -3.42 -2.62
C ILE A 253 0.54 -1.99 -2.63
N SER A 254 0.74 -1.40 -3.82
CA SER A 254 1.43 -0.10 -3.93
C SER A 254 0.84 0.85 -4.97
N GLY A 255 1.22 2.12 -4.89
CA GLY A 255 0.73 3.23 -5.68
C GLY A 255 1.81 4.08 -6.35
N ASP A 256 1.58 5.39 -6.47
CA ASP A 256 2.44 6.50 -6.93
C ASP A 256 2.69 6.58 -8.45
N VAL A 257 3.07 5.50 -9.10
CA VAL A 257 3.75 5.49 -10.42
C VAL A 257 2.84 5.57 -11.67
N HIS A 258 1.54 5.78 -11.52
CA HIS A 258 0.58 5.99 -12.61
C HIS A 258 0.46 4.87 -13.66
N TYR A 259 0.81 3.63 -13.29
CA TYR A 259 0.59 2.41 -14.05
C TYR A 259 0.40 1.22 -13.11
N ALA A 260 0.03 0.05 -13.63
CA ALA A 260 -0.03 -1.16 -12.83
C ALA A 260 0.98 -2.21 -13.31
N GLU A 261 1.48 -2.99 -12.36
CA GLU A 261 2.34 -4.15 -12.61
C GLU A 261 2.34 -5.09 -11.39
N ILE A 262 2.81 -6.32 -11.59
CA ILE A 262 3.20 -7.20 -10.49
C ILE A 262 4.70 -7.39 -10.54
N SER A 263 5.35 -7.12 -9.42
CA SER A 263 6.78 -7.39 -9.20
C SER A 263 6.96 -8.57 -8.26
N LYS A 264 8.01 -9.36 -8.47
CA LYS A 264 8.42 -10.47 -7.63
C LYS A 264 9.86 -10.27 -7.19
N LEU A 265 10.10 -10.19 -5.88
CA LEU A 265 11.43 -10.15 -5.31
C LEU A 265 11.78 -11.53 -4.78
N GLU A 266 12.93 -12.04 -5.21
CA GLU A 266 13.51 -13.27 -4.70
C GLU A 266 14.74 -12.92 -3.86
N GLN A 267 14.84 -13.48 -2.68
CA GLN A 267 15.96 -13.30 -1.77
C GLN A 267 16.29 -14.63 -1.09
N GLU A 268 17.57 -14.87 -0.85
CA GLU A 268 18.05 -16.04 -0.11
C GLU A 268 17.42 -16.11 1.29
N ASP A 269 17.00 -17.30 1.70
CA ASP A 269 16.35 -17.57 2.99
C ASP A 269 15.04 -16.79 3.24
N LEU A 270 14.33 -16.42 2.18
CA LEU A 270 13.00 -15.82 2.25
C LEU A 270 12.12 -16.36 1.11
N TYR A 271 10.86 -16.58 1.40
CA TYR A 271 9.88 -16.86 0.35
C TYR A 271 9.72 -15.64 -0.60
N PRO A 272 9.21 -15.82 -1.83
CA PRO A 272 9.04 -14.73 -2.77
C PRO A 272 8.13 -13.63 -2.22
N ILE A 273 8.54 -12.38 -2.29
CA ILE A 273 7.72 -11.21 -1.93
C ILE A 273 7.13 -10.63 -3.20
N TYR A 274 5.82 -10.48 -3.24
CA TYR A 274 5.09 -9.86 -4.33
C TYR A 274 4.72 -8.42 -3.99
N ASP A 275 4.76 -7.55 -5.01
CA ASP A 275 4.26 -6.18 -4.95
C ASP A 275 3.30 -5.95 -6.13
N VAL A 276 2.03 -5.77 -5.82
CA VAL A 276 0.97 -5.50 -6.79
C VAL A 276 0.73 -4.00 -6.82
N THR A 277 1.29 -3.35 -7.81
CA THR A 277 1.11 -1.91 -8.04
C THR A 277 -0.19 -1.67 -8.81
N ALA A 278 -1.06 -0.79 -8.30
CA ALA A 278 -2.26 -0.31 -9.00
C ALA A 278 -2.43 1.19 -8.78
N SER A 279 -1.83 1.97 -9.67
CA SER A 279 -1.66 3.41 -9.52
C SER A 279 -2.26 4.17 -10.70
N GLY A 280 -3.56 4.02 -10.95
CA GLY A 280 -4.18 4.60 -12.12
C GLY A 280 -5.70 4.74 -12.04
N LEU A 281 -6.25 5.10 -10.86
CA LEU A 281 -7.71 5.29 -10.71
C LEU A 281 -8.26 6.32 -11.70
N SER A 282 -7.52 7.41 -11.97
CA SER A 282 -7.85 8.37 -13.03
C SER A 282 -6.66 9.10 -13.63
N SER A 283 -5.47 8.90 -13.08
CA SER A 283 -4.23 9.53 -13.55
C SER A 283 -3.26 8.42 -13.98
N THR A 284 -2.96 8.34 -15.28
CA THR A 284 -2.06 7.34 -15.84
C THR A 284 -0.98 7.98 -16.68
N TRP A 285 0.20 7.35 -16.70
CA TRP A 285 1.26 7.73 -17.65
C TRP A 285 1.07 6.97 -18.98
N TYR A 286 1.67 7.49 -20.04
CA TYR A 286 1.72 6.83 -21.35
C TYR A 286 2.91 5.87 -21.47
N PHE A 287 3.71 5.71 -20.41
CA PHE A 287 4.86 4.81 -20.33
C PHE A 287 4.94 4.19 -18.92
N ALA A 288 5.66 3.09 -18.81
CA ALA A 288 6.08 2.52 -17.55
C ALA A 288 7.61 2.50 -17.46
N THR A 289 8.14 2.68 -16.25
CA THR A 289 9.57 2.64 -16.01
C THR A 289 10.13 1.23 -16.17
N PRO A 290 11.40 1.04 -16.57
CA PRO A 290 12.06 -0.25 -16.55
C PRO A 290 12.06 -0.84 -15.13
N ASN A 291 11.69 -2.12 -15.03
CA ASN A 291 11.71 -2.87 -13.78
C ASN A 291 12.07 -4.32 -14.07
N GLN A 292 13.23 -4.79 -13.60
CA GLN A 292 13.67 -6.18 -13.84
C GLN A 292 12.95 -7.19 -12.94
N ASN A 293 12.27 -6.72 -11.87
CA ASN A 293 11.47 -7.57 -10.99
C ASN A 293 10.02 -7.74 -11.49
N ARG A 294 9.62 -7.02 -12.57
CA ARG A 294 8.29 -7.14 -13.15
C ARG A 294 8.08 -8.52 -13.73
N ILE A 295 7.03 -9.18 -13.30
CA ILE A 295 6.58 -10.48 -13.83
C ILE A 295 5.31 -10.36 -14.67
N GLU A 296 4.45 -9.35 -14.39
CA GLU A 296 3.21 -9.07 -15.12
C GLU A 296 3.03 -7.57 -15.34
N GLY A 297 2.33 -7.19 -16.41
CA GLY A 297 2.12 -5.80 -16.83
C GLY A 297 3.19 -5.31 -17.82
N PRO A 298 3.39 -3.97 -18.00
CA PRO A 298 2.65 -2.89 -17.31
C PRO A 298 1.28 -2.59 -17.95
N ILE A 299 0.34 -2.05 -17.15
CA ILE A 299 -0.96 -1.57 -17.59
C ILE A 299 -1.04 -0.06 -17.39
N MET A 300 -1.34 0.69 -18.45
CA MET A 300 -1.32 2.17 -18.48
C MET A 300 -2.71 2.78 -18.78
N ASP A 301 -3.75 1.96 -18.91
CA ASP A 301 -5.15 2.42 -18.93
C ASP A 301 -5.59 2.70 -17.49
N ASN A 302 -6.69 3.44 -17.26
CA ASN A 302 -7.25 3.54 -15.91
C ASN A 302 -7.63 2.16 -15.36
N HIS A 303 -7.24 1.88 -14.14
CA HIS A 303 -7.30 0.55 -13.53
C HIS A 303 -7.44 0.60 -12.01
N PHE A 304 -7.75 -0.56 -11.45
CA PHE A 304 -7.66 -0.88 -10.02
C PHE A 304 -7.09 -2.28 -9.84
N GLY A 305 -6.52 -2.53 -8.67
CA GLY A 305 -6.06 -3.86 -8.27
C GLY A 305 -7.15 -4.60 -7.49
N LEU A 306 -7.16 -5.93 -7.61
CA LEU A 306 -8.05 -6.80 -6.87
C LEU A 306 -7.26 -8.00 -6.34
N ILE A 307 -7.39 -8.29 -5.05
CA ILE A 307 -6.90 -9.52 -4.43
C ILE A 307 -8.10 -10.33 -4.00
N SER A 308 -8.23 -11.55 -4.54
CA SER A 308 -9.25 -12.52 -4.18
C SER A 308 -8.59 -13.70 -3.47
N ILE A 309 -9.16 -14.15 -2.34
CA ILE A 309 -8.59 -15.21 -1.51
C ILE A 309 -9.63 -16.32 -1.37
N ASP A 310 -9.27 -17.52 -1.80
CA ASP A 310 -10.10 -18.72 -1.62
C ASP A 310 -9.71 -19.43 -0.30
N TRP A 311 -10.36 -19.02 0.78
CA TRP A 311 -10.17 -19.57 2.13
C TRP A 311 -10.77 -20.95 2.33
N GLU A 312 -11.53 -21.49 1.36
CA GLU A 312 -12.15 -22.80 1.46
C GLU A 312 -11.17 -23.93 1.06
N GLN A 313 -10.08 -23.61 0.38
CA GLN A 313 -9.04 -24.56 0.04
C GLN A 313 -8.23 -24.95 1.27
N ALA A 314 -7.73 -26.18 1.30
CA ALA A 314 -6.85 -26.66 2.37
C ALA A 314 -5.52 -25.88 2.43
N ASP A 315 -5.04 -25.39 1.27
CA ASP A 315 -3.97 -24.43 1.11
C ASP A 315 -4.57 -23.24 0.36
N PRO A 316 -4.96 -22.17 1.05
CA PRO A 316 -5.66 -21.04 0.44
C PRO A 316 -4.91 -20.45 -0.75
N GLU A 317 -5.65 -20.21 -1.84
CA GLU A 317 -5.13 -19.54 -3.04
C GLU A 317 -5.39 -18.04 -2.95
N VAL A 318 -4.37 -17.25 -3.25
CA VAL A 318 -4.43 -15.79 -3.41
C VAL A 318 -4.30 -15.46 -4.88
N LEU A 319 -5.34 -14.86 -5.45
CA LEU A 319 -5.41 -14.38 -6.81
C LEU A 319 -5.18 -12.87 -6.82
N MET A 320 -4.14 -12.41 -7.51
CA MET A 320 -3.77 -11.02 -7.71
C MET A 320 -4.15 -10.60 -9.13
N GLU A 321 -4.96 -9.56 -9.26
CA GLU A 321 -5.55 -9.15 -10.53
C GLU A 321 -5.43 -7.65 -10.74
N ILE A 322 -5.37 -7.22 -12.02
CA ILE A 322 -5.55 -5.83 -12.43
C ILE A 322 -6.72 -5.78 -13.43
N TRP A 323 -7.67 -4.92 -13.13
CA TRP A 323 -8.87 -4.68 -13.94
C TRP A 323 -8.89 -3.26 -14.48
N ASP A 324 -9.20 -3.08 -15.77
CA ASP A 324 -9.27 -1.75 -16.37
C ASP A 324 -10.69 -1.14 -16.28
N ILE A 325 -10.78 0.13 -16.66
CA ILE A 325 -12.04 0.89 -16.67
C ILE A 325 -13.13 0.27 -17.56
N HIS A 326 -12.77 -0.58 -18.54
CA HIS A 326 -13.66 -1.26 -19.45
C HIS A 326 -14.08 -2.65 -18.97
N ASP A 327 -13.76 -2.98 -17.72
CA ASP A 327 -14.04 -4.29 -17.12
C ASP A 327 -13.28 -5.45 -17.79
N ASN A 328 -12.09 -5.19 -18.30
CA ASN A 328 -11.19 -6.22 -18.78
C ASN A 328 -10.18 -6.61 -17.70
N GLN A 329 -10.07 -7.89 -17.42
CA GLN A 329 -8.97 -8.44 -16.63
C GLN A 329 -7.68 -8.37 -17.46
N ARG A 330 -6.75 -7.53 -17.04
CA ARG A 330 -5.51 -7.24 -17.78
C ARG A 330 -4.32 -8.06 -17.27
N VAL A 331 -4.36 -8.42 -16.01
CA VAL A 331 -3.35 -9.21 -15.32
C VAL A 331 -4.04 -10.20 -14.39
N GLU A 332 -3.48 -11.41 -14.30
CA GLU A 332 -3.87 -12.46 -13.36
C GLU A 332 -2.61 -13.22 -12.92
N TYR A 333 -2.39 -13.29 -11.60
CA TYR A 333 -1.31 -14.09 -11.03
C TYR A 333 -1.78 -14.79 -9.75
N ARG A 334 -1.40 -16.06 -9.56
CA ARG A 334 -1.87 -16.90 -8.46
C ARG A 334 -0.72 -17.40 -7.62
N VAL A 335 -0.92 -17.46 -6.33
CA VAL A 335 -0.01 -18.10 -5.37
C VAL A 335 -0.81 -18.80 -4.29
N HIS A 336 -0.28 -19.88 -3.75
CA HIS A 336 -0.81 -20.51 -2.54
C HIS A 336 -0.10 -19.97 -1.29
N LEU A 337 -0.76 -19.99 -0.12
CA LEU A 337 -0.16 -19.52 1.12
C LEU A 337 1.10 -20.31 1.48
N SER A 338 1.16 -21.60 1.15
CA SER A 338 2.36 -22.43 1.35
C SER A 338 3.57 -21.95 0.56
N GLU A 339 3.39 -21.22 -0.56
CA GLU A 339 4.45 -20.69 -1.41
C GLU A 339 5.04 -19.37 -0.88
N ILE A 340 4.29 -18.68 0.02
CA ILE A 340 4.64 -17.39 0.60
C ILE A 340 4.74 -17.44 2.13
N GLY A 341 5.23 -18.54 2.65
CA GLY A 341 5.43 -18.77 4.08
C GLY A 341 6.74 -19.48 4.38
N PHE A 342 7.18 -19.40 5.62
CA PHE A 342 8.30 -20.20 6.10
C PHE A 342 7.82 -21.63 6.33
N SER A 343 8.64 -22.61 5.92
CA SER A 343 8.35 -24.04 6.14
C SER A 343 8.36 -24.31 7.65
N GLU A 344 7.36 -25.01 8.15
CA GLU A 344 7.45 -25.64 9.48
C GLU A 344 8.54 -26.73 9.42
N GLU A 345 9.62 -26.60 10.20
CA GLU A 345 10.64 -27.64 10.38
C GLU A 345 10.13 -28.80 11.24
#